data_50ee33875b7304e5ddb1f70a3089781d
#
_entry.id   50ee33875b7304e5ddb1f70a3089781d
#
_cell.length_a   1.000
_cell.length_b   1.000
_cell.length_c   1.000
_cell.angle_alpha   90.00
_cell.angle_beta   90.00
_cell.angle_gamma   90.00
#
_symmetry.space_group_name_H-M   'P 1'
#
loop_
_entity.id
_entity.type
_entity.pdbx_description
1 polymer ?
#
loop_
_entity_poly.entity_id
_entity_poly.type
_entity_poly.pdbx_seq_one_letter_code
_entity_poly.pdbx_strand_id
1 'polypeptide(L)'
;DCENPECECKVFMEDLPFAKASQVRTDALNTLVLAVSMFLSNEGASKVLSLLGVQISNDTIQRLYDRIEFIDNPDVEEIGVDDVAIRKGQTYATAIYDLRDHHLIALLDGRDGEPLKEWLKSHNKVRLVARDRASAYASAINEILPDCMQVADRFHLLQNLLEYMKDIFKEE
;
A
#
# COMPACT_ATOMS: atom_id res chain seq x y z
N ASP A 1 -7.63 -15.74 38.02
CA ASP A 1 -8.95 -16.31 38.33
C ASP A 1 -9.64 -15.43 39.41
N CYS A 2 -10.94 -15.24 39.28
CA CYS A 2 -11.71 -14.46 40.22
C CYS A 2 -12.10 -15.38 41.43
N GLU A 3 -11.72 -14.98 42.64
CA GLU A 3 -12.00 -15.71 43.85
C GLU A 3 -13.38 -15.36 44.45
N ASN A 4 -14.10 -14.39 43.87
CA ASN A 4 -15.43 -14.00 44.31
C ASN A 4 -16.46 -15.09 43.90
N PRO A 5 -17.12 -15.78 44.84
CA PRO A 5 -18.07 -16.84 44.53
C PRO A 5 -19.35 -16.35 43.81
N GLU A 6 -19.67 -15.08 43.92
CA GLU A 6 -20.81 -14.44 43.23
C GLU A 6 -20.47 -13.88 41.83
N CYS A 7 -19.21 -13.99 41.40
CA CYS A 7 -18.80 -13.52 40.10
C CYS A 7 -19.07 -14.56 39.02
N GLU A 8 -19.84 -14.21 38.01
CA GLU A 8 -20.11 -15.07 36.88
C GLU A 8 -18.86 -15.23 35.97
N CYS A 9 -17.96 -14.25 36.02
CA CYS A 9 -16.74 -14.21 35.21
C CYS A 9 -15.55 -14.77 36.01
N LYS A 10 -15.30 -16.07 35.89
CA LYS A 10 -14.22 -16.76 36.64
C LYS A 10 -12.83 -16.46 36.10
N VAL A 11 -12.73 -16.12 34.82
CA VAL A 11 -11.48 -15.78 34.15
C VAL A 11 -11.70 -14.47 33.39
N PHE A 12 -10.81 -13.51 33.57
CA PHE A 12 -10.82 -12.28 32.85
C PHE A 12 -9.43 -12.04 32.23
N MET A 13 -9.40 -11.31 31.12
CA MET A 13 -8.19 -10.90 30.47
C MET A 13 -8.03 -9.38 30.63
N GLU A 14 -6.89 -8.95 31.12
CA GLU A 14 -6.59 -7.55 31.26
C GLU A 14 -6.24 -6.97 29.86
N ASP A 15 -6.82 -5.82 29.54
CA ASP A 15 -6.47 -5.09 28.32
C ASP A 15 -5.12 -4.39 28.51
N LEU A 16 -4.14 -4.79 27.72
CA LEU A 16 -2.81 -4.22 27.77
C LEU A 16 -2.66 -3.17 26.66
N PRO A 17 -2.16 -1.95 26.95
CA PRO A 17 -2.06 -0.88 25.95
C PRO A 17 -1.03 -1.14 24.85
N PHE A 18 -0.18 -2.17 25.00
CA PHE A 18 0.91 -2.51 24.10
C PHE A 18 0.72 -3.86 23.39
N ALA A 19 -0.39 -4.56 23.63
CA ALA A 19 -0.69 -5.83 22.99
C ALA A 19 -2.20 -6.09 22.98
N LYS A 20 -2.72 -6.55 21.85
CA LYS A 20 -4.14 -6.94 21.73
C LYS A 20 -4.39 -8.29 22.43
N ALA A 21 -5.63 -8.55 22.80
CA ALA A 21 -6.04 -9.84 23.38
C ALA A 21 -5.56 -11.01 22.50
N SER A 22 -4.99 -12.04 23.12
CA SER A 22 -4.42 -13.22 22.45
C SER A 22 -3.21 -12.96 21.55
N GLN A 23 -2.61 -11.77 21.60
CA GLN A 23 -1.41 -11.44 20.86
C GLN A 23 -0.17 -12.02 21.57
N VAL A 24 0.68 -12.73 20.82
CA VAL A 24 1.90 -13.38 21.34
C VAL A 24 3.09 -12.41 21.39
N ARG A 25 3.01 -11.29 20.69
CA ARG A 25 4.05 -10.27 20.58
C ARG A 25 3.46 -8.90 20.82
N THR A 26 4.28 -7.99 21.34
CA THR A 26 3.89 -6.58 21.50
C THR A 26 3.74 -5.88 20.15
N ASP A 27 2.98 -4.80 20.09
CA ASP A 27 2.82 -3.98 18.88
C ASP A 27 4.17 -3.38 18.44
N ALA A 28 5.00 -2.96 19.39
CA ALA A 28 6.35 -2.47 19.10
C ALA A 28 7.22 -3.53 18.41
N LEU A 29 7.14 -4.80 18.85
CA LEU A 29 7.87 -5.89 18.19
C LEU A 29 7.32 -6.18 16.80
N ASN A 30 6.01 -6.17 16.61
CA ASN A 30 5.40 -6.34 15.29
C ASN A 30 5.83 -5.22 14.34
N THR A 31 5.88 -3.97 14.81
CA THR A 31 6.37 -2.82 14.04
C THR A 31 7.84 -3.00 13.64
N LEU A 32 8.70 -3.45 14.56
CA LEU A 32 10.10 -3.73 14.25
C LEU A 32 10.25 -4.83 13.19
N VAL A 33 9.48 -5.91 13.30
CA VAL A 33 9.47 -7.02 12.33
C VAL A 33 9.09 -6.50 10.94
N LEU A 34 8.02 -5.73 10.83
CA LEU A 34 7.58 -5.13 9.58
C LEU A 34 8.64 -4.18 9.01
N ALA A 35 9.22 -3.29 9.84
CA ALA A 35 10.26 -2.36 9.41
C ALA A 35 11.49 -3.08 8.82
N VAL A 36 11.96 -4.16 9.46
CA VAL A 36 13.09 -4.96 8.94
C VAL A 36 12.72 -5.65 7.64
N SER A 37 11.48 -6.18 7.53
CA SER A 37 11.03 -6.91 6.34
C SER A 37 10.67 -6.00 5.15
N MET A 38 10.54 -4.69 5.34
CA MET A 38 10.41 -3.73 4.22
C MET A 38 11.70 -3.62 3.38
N PHE A 39 12.86 -3.88 3.97
CA PHE A 39 14.16 -3.77 3.29
C PHE A 39 14.76 -5.11 2.87
N LEU A 40 14.17 -6.21 3.32
CA LEU A 40 14.67 -7.57 3.09
C LEU A 40 13.54 -8.49 2.63
N SER A 41 13.89 -9.61 2.00
CA SER A 41 12.90 -10.69 1.83
C SER A 41 12.45 -11.22 3.19
N ASN A 42 11.26 -11.83 3.28
CA ASN A 42 10.77 -12.44 4.53
C ASN A 42 11.78 -13.42 5.15
N GLU A 43 12.49 -14.19 4.29
CA GLU A 43 13.56 -15.09 4.73
C GLU A 43 14.78 -14.33 5.30
N GLY A 44 15.19 -13.26 4.61
CA GLY A 44 16.28 -12.39 5.07
C GLY A 44 15.94 -11.72 6.39
N ALA A 45 14.72 -11.17 6.51
CA ALA A 45 14.22 -10.57 7.74
C ALA A 45 14.18 -11.58 8.90
N SER A 46 13.67 -12.79 8.66
CA SER A 46 13.66 -13.87 9.66
C SER A 46 15.06 -14.20 10.17
N LYS A 47 16.06 -14.30 9.28
CA LYS A 47 17.47 -14.56 9.64
C LYS A 47 18.07 -13.42 10.46
N VAL A 48 17.87 -12.17 10.04
CA VAL A 48 18.38 -10.99 10.77
C VAL A 48 17.74 -10.88 12.15
N LEU A 49 16.44 -11.03 12.25
CA LEU A 49 15.70 -10.99 13.50
C LEU A 49 16.15 -12.12 14.46
N SER A 50 16.44 -13.31 13.94
CA SER A 50 16.97 -14.42 14.73
C SER A 50 18.34 -14.09 15.37
N LEU A 51 19.20 -13.35 14.68
CA LEU A 51 20.49 -12.87 15.25
C LEU A 51 20.28 -11.87 16.39
N LEU A 52 19.14 -11.16 16.38
CA LEU A 52 18.74 -10.24 17.44
C LEU A 52 17.94 -10.93 18.57
N GLY A 53 17.84 -12.27 18.54
CA GLY A 53 17.10 -13.07 19.53
C GLY A 53 15.59 -13.16 19.28
N VAL A 54 15.09 -12.64 18.15
CA VAL A 54 13.67 -12.69 17.78
C VAL A 54 13.44 -13.85 16.83
N GLN A 55 12.84 -14.94 17.34
CA GLN A 55 12.49 -16.11 16.53
C GLN A 55 11.13 -15.88 15.86
N ILE A 56 11.14 -15.69 14.55
CA ILE A 56 9.95 -15.48 13.75
C ILE A 56 10.06 -16.18 12.39
N SER A 57 9.01 -16.85 11.95
CA SER A 57 8.98 -17.53 10.66
C SER A 57 8.54 -16.58 9.53
N ASN A 58 8.91 -16.94 8.29
CA ASN A 58 8.47 -16.24 7.07
C ASN A 58 6.95 -16.12 7.00
N ASP A 59 6.23 -17.19 7.32
CA ASP A 59 4.75 -17.19 7.32
C ASP A 59 4.17 -16.23 8.35
N THR A 60 4.86 -16.06 9.48
CA THR A 60 4.40 -15.10 10.49
C THR A 60 4.62 -13.67 10.03
N ILE A 61 5.73 -13.38 9.34
CA ILE A 61 5.97 -12.08 8.72
C ILE A 61 4.90 -11.81 7.67
N GLN A 62 4.59 -12.79 6.82
CA GLN A 62 3.52 -12.66 5.83
C GLN A 62 2.17 -12.35 6.47
N ARG A 63 1.79 -13.08 7.52
CA ARG A 63 0.53 -12.81 8.26
C ARG A 63 0.49 -11.44 8.93
N LEU A 64 1.62 -10.83 9.25
CA LEU A 64 1.65 -9.45 9.73
C LEU A 64 1.35 -8.46 8.59
N TYR A 65 1.88 -8.69 7.39
CA TYR A 65 1.52 -7.91 6.21
C TYR A 65 0.04 -8.05 5.86
N ASP A 66 -0.50 -9.27 5.90
CA ASP A 66 -1.91 -9.54 5.58
C ASP A 66 -2.90 -8.85 6.54
N ARG A 67 -2.41 -8.37 7.69
CA ARG A 67 -3.20 -7.61 8.68
C ARG A 67 -3.08 -6.10 8.53
N ILE A 68 -2.23 -5.61 7.63
CA ILE A 68 -2.13 -4.18 7.35
C ILE A 68 -3.37 -3.79 6.55
N GLU A 69 -4.23 -2.99 7.15
CA GLU A 69 -5.37 -2.40 6.48
C GLU A 69 -4.93 -1.05 5.87
N PHE A 70 -5.24 -0.85 4.61
CA PHE A 70 -5.10 0.48 4.01
C PHE A 70 -6.17 1.39 4.58
N ILE A 71 -5.77 2.58 5.00
CA ILE A 71 -6.72 3.60 5.47
C ILE A 71 -7.28 4.27 4.23
N ASP A 72 -8.52 3.91 3.89
CA ASP A 72 -9.24 4.58 2.83
C ASP A 72 -9.62 6.00 3.27
N ASN A 73 -9.50 6.95 2.34
CA ASN A 73 -9.88 8.35 2.57
C ASN A 73 -10.90 8.78 1.50
N PRO A 74 -12.21 8.65 1.76
CA PRO A 74 -13.23 9.02 0.79
C PRO A 74 -13.28 10.53 0.49
N ASP A 75 -12.61 11.34 1.30
CA ASP A 75 -12.54 12.80 1.16
C ASP A 75 -11.24 13.26 0.46
N VAL A 76 -10.45 12.34 -0.08
CA VAL A 76 -9.24 12.70 -0.82
C VAL A 76 -9.56 13.53 -2.05
N GLU A 77 -8.80 14.61 -2.25
CA GLU A 77 -9.00 15.55 -3.36
C GLU A 77 -7.91 15.45 -4.44
N GLU A 78 -6.70 15.02 -4.07
CA GLU A 78 -5.53 15.03 -4.93
C GLU A 78 -4.82 13.68 -4.83
N ILE A 79 -4.82 12.93 -5.94
CA ILE A 79 -4.26 11.57 -5.97
C ILE A 79 -3.20 11.40 -7.03
N GLY A 80 -2.26 10.49 -6.75
CA GLY A 80 -1.35 9.91 -7.73
C GLY A 80 -1.85 8.51 -8.12
N VAL A 81 -1.75 8.19 -9.40
CA VAL A 81 -2.09 6.86 -9.94
C VAL A 81 -0.92 6.35 -10.75
N ASP A 82 -0.43 5.15 -10.41
CA ASP A 82 0.67 4.49 -11.08
C ASP A 82 0.43 2.99 -11.21
N ASP A 83 1.08 2.34 -12.19
CA ASP A 83 1.03 0.90 -12.31
C ASP A 83 2.22 0.24 -11.58
N VAL A 84 1.92 -0.73 -10.74
CA VAL A 84 2.91 -1.48 -9.96
C VAL A 84 2.96 -2.93 -10.44
N ALA A 85 4.15 -3.39 -10.82
CA ALA A 85 4.35 -4.80 -11.16
C ALA A 85 4.44 -5.64 -9.89
N ILE A 86 3.37 -6.36 -9.55
CA ILE A 86 3.37 -7.36 -8.46
C ILE A 86 4.27 -8.54 -8.85
N ARG A 87 4.14 -9.01 -10.09
CA ARG A 87 5.05 -9.99 -10.68
C ARG A 87 5.43 -9.52 -12.08
N LYS A 88 6.68 -9.09 -12.25
CA LYS A 88 7.18 -8.48 -13.48
C LYS A 88 6.79 -9.31 -14.72
N GLY A 89 6.10 -8.67 -15.67
CA GLY A 89 5.64 -9.30 -16.91
C GLY A 89 4.41 -10.19 -16.77
N GLN A 90 3.81 -10.37 -15.59
CA GLN A 90 2.66 -11.25 -15.37
C GLN A 90 1.48 -10.56 -14.68
N THR A 91 1.70 -9.96 -13.51
CA THR A 91 0.64 -9.40 -12.69
C THR A 91 0.97 -7.95 -12.35
N TYR A 92 0.02 -7.08 -12.60
CA TYR A 92 0.10 -5.64 -12.29
C TYR A 92 -1.04 -5.24 -11.39
N ALA A 93 -0.83 -4.18 -10.63
CA ALA A 93 -1.83 -3.52 -9.81
C ALA A 93 -1.77 -2.02 -10.07
N THR A 94 -2.88 -1.33 -9.86
CA THR A 94 -2.95 0.13 -9.86
C THR A 94 -2.79 0.62 -8.42
N ALA A 95 -1.73 1.37 -8.16
CA ALA A 95 -1.49 2.02 -6.88
C ALA A 95 -2.11 3.41 -6.88
N ILE A 96 -2.84 3.74 -5.81
CA ILE A 96 -3.43 5.06 -5.57
C ILE A 96 -2.84 5.62 -4.28
N TYR A 97 -2.29 6.82 -4.34
CA TYR A 97 -1.68 7.49 -3.19
C TYR A 97 -2.10 8.94 -3.09
N ASP A 98 -2.17 9.46 -1.86
CA ASP A 98 -2.43 10.88 -1.60
C ASP A 98 -1.22 11.71 -2.02
N LEU A 99 -1.43 12.78 -2.80
CA LEU A 99 -0.34 13.66 -3.24
C LEU A 99 0.15 14.61 -2.14
N ARG A 100 -0.56 14.73 -1.02
CA ARG A 100 -0.19 15.63 0.09
C ARG A 100 0.90 15.04 0.97
N ASP A 101 0.79 13.77 1.30
CA ASP A 101 1.67 13.06 2.24
C ASP A 101 2.29 11.78 1.66
N HIS A 102 1.92 11.44 0.41
CA HIS A 102 2.42 10.30 -0.36
C HIS A 102 2.14 8.93 0.27
N HIS A 103 1.15 8.81 1.17
CA HIS A 103 0.76 7.50 1.66
C HIS A 103 -0.10 6.76 0.64
N LEU A 104 0.03 5.43 0.62
CA LEU A 104 -0.76 4.56 -0.24
C LEU A 104 -2.19 4.47 0.32
N ILE A 105 -3.18 4.88 -0.49
CA ILE A 105 -4.61 4.81 -0.15
C ILE A 105 -5.19 3.46 -0.58
N ALA A 106 -4.88 3.02 -1.79
CA ALA A 106 -5.43 1.78 -2.34
C ALA A 106 -4.45 1.09 -3.29
N LEU A 107 -4.58 -0.23 -3.37
CA LEU A 107 -3.93 -1.07 -4.36
C LEU A 107 -5.01 -1.89 -5.05
N LEU A 108 -5.27 -1.57 -6.32
CA LEU A 108 -6.34 -2.18 -7.11
C LEU A 108 -5.77 -3.22 -8.06
N ASP A 109 -6.49 -4.33 -8.26
CA ASP A 109 -6.06 -5.38 -9.16
C ASP A 109 -6.14 -4.94 -10.64
N GLY A 110 -5.06 -5.17 -11.39
CA GLY A 110 -5.00 -4.85 -12.81
C GLY A 110 -4.55 -3.41 -13.11
N ARG A 111 -4.48 -3.09 -14.42
CA ARG A 111 -4.04 -1.78 -14.94
C ARG A 111 -4.88 -1.31 -16.15
N ASP A 112 -6.03 -1.89 -16.36
CA ASP A 112 -6.89 -1.63 -17.53
C ASP A 112 -7.84 -0.42 -17.35
N GLY A 113 -7.82 0.20 -16.17
CA GLY A 113 -8.64 1.36 -15.82
C GLY A 113 -10.00 1.02 -15.22
N GLU A 114 -10.54 -0.19 -15.37
CA GLU A 114 -11.83 -0.57 -14.77
C GLU A 114 -11.81 -0.55 -13.23
N PRO A 115 -10.79 -1.12 -12.56
CA PRO A 115 -10.70 -1.00 -11.10
C PRO A 115 -10.63 0.45 -10.61
N LEU A 116 -9.94 1.32 -11.37
CA LEU A 116 -9.87 2.75 -11.06
C LEU A 116 -11.25 3.42 -11.19
N LYS A 117 -12.05 3.09 -12.22
CA LYS A 117 -13.41 3.60 -12.36
C LYS A 117 -14.28 3.25 -11.15
N GLU A 118 -14.27 1.99 -10.74
CA GLU A 118 -15.04 1.54 -9.58
C GLU A 118 -14.62 2.29 -8.30
N TRP A 119 -13.33 2.46 -8.09
CA TRP A 119 -12.81 3.20 -6.95
C TRP A 119 -13.23 4.68 -6.99
N LEU A 120 -13.11 5.36 -8.13
CA LEU A 120 -13.49 6.77 -8.30
C LEU A 120 -14.99 7.03 -8.07
N LYS A 121 -15.87 6.07 -8.29
CA LYS A 121 -17.31 6.22 -7.98
C LYS A 121 -17.58 6.52 -6.52
N SER A 122 -16.77 5.97 -5.61
CA SER A 122 -16.84 6.24 -4.17
C SER A 122 -16.02 7.45 -3.72
N HIS A 123 -15.13 7.98 -4.58
CA HIS A 123 -14.20 9.07 -4.30
C HIS A 123 -14.44 10.29 -5.20
N ASN A 124 -15.68 10.76 -5.24
CA ASN A 124 -16.15 11.83 -6.13
C ASN A 124 -15.61 13.23 -5.79
N LYS A 125 -14.85 13.39 -4.70
CA LYS A 125 -14.19 14.64 -4.30
C LYS A 125 -12.82 14.83 -4.96
N VAL A 126 -12.32 13.82 -5.67
CA VAL A 126 -11.06 13.92 -6.40
C VAL A 126 -11.16 14.97 -7.49
N ARG A 127 -10.31 15.98 -7.43
CA ARG A 127 -10.24 17.11 -8.36
C ARG A 127 -8.93 17.17 -9.15
N LEU A 128 -7.89 16.48 -8.68
CA LEU A 128 -6.59 16.42 -9.34
C LEU A 128 -6.04 15.01 -9.32
N VAL A 129 -5.63 14.52 -10.48
CA VAL A 129 -4.97 13.21 -10.63
C VAL A 129 -3.63 13.39 -11.34
N ALA A 130 -2.55 13.08 -10.63
CA ALA A 130 -1.24 12.88 -11.25
C ALA A 130 -1.12 11.43 -11.72
N ARG A 131 -0.82 11.21 -13.00
CA ARG A 131 -0.71 9.88 -13.59
C ARG A 131 0.38 9.79 -14.65
N ASP A 132 0.76 8.57 -14.99
CA ASP A 132 1.52 8.30 -16.19
C ASP A 132 0.70 8.62 -17.47
N ARG A 133 1.25 8.41 -18.64
CA ARG A 133 0.57 8.65 -19.92
C ARG A 133 -0.36 7.53 -20.37
N ALA A 134 -0.63 6.51 -19.53
CA ALA A 134 -1.52 5.41 -19.89
C ALA A 134 -2.92 5.93 -20.27
N SER A 135 -3.35 5.59 -21.49
CA SER A 135 -4.67 6.02 -22.00
C SER A 135 -5.83 5.42 -21.24
N ALA A 136 -5.67 4.24 -20.65
CA ALA A 136 -6.68 3.56 -19.85
C ALA A 136 -7.10 4.37 -18.64
N TYR A 137 -6.13 4.91 -17.89
CA TYR A 137 -6.41 5.77 -16.73
C TYR A 137 -7.05 7.09 -17.14
N ALA A 138 -6.57 7.71 -18.26
CA ALA A 138 -7.17 8.93 -18.78
C ALA A 138 -8.66 8.74 -19.10
N SER A 139 -8.99 7.65 -19.78
CA SER A 139 -10.38 7.32 -20.15
C SER A 139 -11.23 7.07 -18.91
N ALA A 140 -10.72 6.31 -17.94
CA ALA A 140 -11.40 6.01 -16.69
C ALA A 140 -11.75 7.29 -15.91
N ILE A 141 -10.78 8.21 -15.77
CA ILE A 141 -10.99 9.47 -15.05
C ILE A 141 -11.98 10.37 -15.79
N ASN A 142 -11.83 10.54 -17.11
CA ASN A 142 -12.76 11.37 -17.91
C ASN A 142 -14.20 10.88 -17.87
N GLU A 143 -14.41 9.57 -17.79
CA GLU A 143 -15.73 8.98 -17.74
C GLU A 143 -16.45 9.23 -16.41
N ILE A 144 -15.70 9.14 -15.29
CA ILE A 144 -16.29 9.24 -13.94
C ILE A 144 -16.23 10.68 -13.41
N LEU A 145 -15.12 11.39 -13.66
CA LEU A 145 -14.86 12.73 -13.17
C LEU A 145 -14.42 13.65 -14.33
N PRO A 146 -15.34 14.08 -15.21
CA PRO A 146 -15.00 14.84 -16.42
C PRO A 146 -14.34 16.20 -16.14
N ASP A 147 -14.61 16.79 -14.98
CA ASP A 147 -14.04 18.08 -14.56
C ASP A 147 -12.73 17.94 -13.79
N CYS A 148 -12.23 16.72 -13.58
CA CYS A 148 -11.01 16.47 -12.84
C CYS A 148 -9.78 16.91 -13.65
N MET A 149 -8.90 17.66 -13.00
CA MET A 149 -7.63 18.06 -13.60
C MET A 149 -6.68 16.84 -13.64
N GLN A 150 -6.19 16.52 -14.84
CA GLN A 150 -5.20 15.46 -15.02
C GLN A 150 -3.84 16.06 -15.33
N VAL A 151 -2.81 15.67 -14.58
CA VAL A 151 -1.42 16.11 -14.80
C VAL A 151 -0.54 14.90 -15.07
N ALA A 152 0.42 15.09 -15.98
CA ALA A 152 1.41 14.05 -16.25
C ALA A 152 2.44 14.00 -15.11
N ASP A 153 2.80 12.80 -14.68
CA ASP A 153 3.86 12.62 -13.71
C ASP A 153 5.19 13.14 -14.28
N ARG A 154 5.86 13.99 -13.49
CA ARG A 154 7.14 14.62 -13.85
C ARG A 154 8.25 13.59 -14.10
N PHE A 155 8.26 12.49 -13.35
CA PHE A 155 9.25 11.43 -13.53
C PHE A 155 9.13 10.78 -14.91
N HIS A 156 7.94 10.42 -15.34
CA HIS A 156 7.70 9.84 -16.66
C HIS A 156 7.98 10.84 -17.79
N LEU A 157 7.75 12.13 -17.58
CA LEU A 157 8.14 13.16 -18.56
C LEU A 157 9.66 13.22 -18.74
N LEU A 158 10.41 13.22 -17.63
CA LEU A 158 11.87 13.25 -17.65
C LEU A 158 12.46 11.96 -18.25
N GLN A 159 11.91 10.81 -17.90
CA GLN A 159 12.36 9.52 -18.42
C GLN A 159 12.19 9.44 -19.93
N ASN A 160 11.02 9.84 -20.46
CA ASN A 160 10.77 9.86 -21.89
C ASN A 160 11.71 10.83 -22.62
N LEU A 161 12.00 11.99 -22.02
CA LEU A 161 12.97 12.93 -22.58
C LEU A 161 14.38 12.31 -22.66
N LEU A 162 14.81 11.63 -21.60
CA LEU A 162 16.11 10.96 -21.57
C LEU A 162 16.20 9.80 -22.56
N GLU A 163 15.12 9.04 -22.75
CA GLU A 163 15.05 7.97 -23.74
C GLU A 163 15.16 8.54 -25.17
N TYR A 164 14.40 9.59 -25.44
CA TYR A 164 14.47 10.27 -26.75
C TYR A 164 15.86 10.84 -27.04
N MET A 165 16.51 11.45 -26.04
CA MET A 165 17.89 11.91 -26.17
C MET A 165 18.87 10.76 -26.44
N LYS A 166 18.73 9.62 -25.75
CA LYS A 166 19.58 8.43 -25.99
C LYS A 166 19.44 7.89 -27.42
N ASP A 167 18.25 7.92 -27.97
CA ASP A 167 18.03 7.43 -29.35
C ASP A 167 18.69 8.36 -30.38
N ILE A 168 18.62 9.66 -30.18
CA ILE A 168 19.35 10.64 -31.04
C ILE A 168 20.86 10.38 -31.00
N PHE A 169 21.45 10.14 -29.84
CA PHE A 169 22.90 9.91 -29.71
C PHE A 169 23.35 8.50 -30.12
N LYS A 170 22.45 7.57 -30.42
CA LYS A 170 22.78 6.25 -30.96
C LYS A 170 22.83 6.23 -32.50
N GLU A 171 22.23 7.23 -33.15
CA GLU A 171 22.22 7.38 -34.63
C GLU A 171 23.47 8.09 -35.17
N GLU A 172 24.37 8.56 -34.31
CA GLU A 172 25.72 9.04 -34.67
C GLU A 172 26.80 7.97 -34.40
#